data_58277019def4b7aa8cb6dfafd1d42f3c
#
_entry.id   58277019def4b7aa8cb6dfafd1d42f3c
#
_cell.length_a   1.000
_cell.length_b   1.000
_cell.length_c   1.000
_cell.angle_alpha   90.00
_cell.angle_beta   90.00
_cell.angle_gamma   90.00
#
_symmetry.space_group_name_H-M   'P 1'
#
loop_
_entity.id
_entity.type
_entity.pdbx_description
1 polymer ?
#
loop_
_entity_poly.entity_id
_entity_poly.type
_entity_poly.pdbx_seq_one_letter_code
_entity_poly.pdbx_strand_id
1 'polypeptide(L)'
;MSKLRIAALVTVAAIALAGCQRNPLVIKRAICPAVAVPIYAGDMTLFQPGTGPDASNIDVSATITNVRDTCTESPETLVTSITYDVIARRNVTSGARRVTLPVFAAVVQGGNLVVSKQIGSVDLDFADGQARAVGRGGARGSVARSATALPDDIQLKINRKRKAGDLDAATDPMSDPLVRAALRAASFEVLIGFQLTDQALGYNVTK
;
A
#
# COMPACT_ATOMS: atom_id res chain seq x y z
N MET A 1 -54.93 -10.38 21.31
CA MET A 1 -53.77 -9.43 21.35
C MET A 1 -52.49 -10.04 21.95
N SER A 2 -52.56 -11.03 22.81
CA SER A 2 -51.38 -11.68 23.44
C SER A 2 -50.58 -12.55 22.46
N LYS A 3 -51.21 -13.37 21.63
CA LYS A 3 -50.54 -14.28 20.67
C LYS A 3 -49.73 -13.57 19.59
N LEU A 4 -50.18 -12.36 19.16
CA LEU A 4 -49.46 -11.55 18.17
C LEU A 4 -48.14 -10.94 18.73
N ARG A 5 -48.17 -10.58 20.03
CA ARG A 5 -46.97 -10.04 20.72
C ARG A 5 -45.90 -11.12 20.97
N ILE A 6 -46.35 -12.35 21.25
CA ILE A 6 -45.43 -13.49 21.45
C ILE A 6 -44.79 -13.89 20.12
N ALA A 7 -45.54 -13.92 19.01
CA ALA A 7 -45.02 -14.21 17.68
C ALA A 7 -43.97 -13.16 17.23
N ALA A 8 -44.20 -11.86 17.51
CA ALA A 8 -43.25 -10.79 17.18
C ALA A 8 -41.96 -10.89 18.01
N LEU A 9 -42.03 -11.26 19.28
CA LEU A 9 -40.86 -11.46 20.12
C LEU A 9 -40.00 -12.66 19.70
N VAL A 10 -40.63 -13.74 19.26
CA VAL A 10 -39.93 -14.95 18.78
C VAL A 10 -39.20 -14.67 17.46
N THR A 11 -39.79 -13.89 16.53
CA THR A 11 -39.18 -13.51 15.25
C THR A 11 -38.00 -12.58 15.47
N VAL A 12 -38.06 -11.63 16.38
CA VAL A 12 -36.92 -10.73 16.70
C VAL A 12 -35.75 -11.50 17.34
N ALA A 13 -36.04 -12.44 18.22
CA ALA A 13 -35.02 -13.30 18.83
C ALA A 13 -34.34 -14.22 17.80
N ALA A 14 -35.06 -14.76 16.82
CA ALA A 14 -34.52 -15.60 15.75
C ALA A 14 -33.59 -14.81 14.80
N ILE A 15 -33.89 -13.54 14.51
CA ILE A 15 -33.05 -12.66 13.69
C ILE A 15 -31.77 -12.28 14.43
N ALA A 16 -31.81 -12.07 15.76
CA ALA A 16 -30.65 -11.76 16.57
C ALA A 16 -29.63 -12.91 16.66
N LEU A 17 -30.08 -14.16 16.61
CA LEU A 17 -29.24 -15.35 16.62
C LEU A 17 -28.53 -15.65 15.28
N ALA A 18 -29.03 -15.12 14.15
CA ALA A 18 -28.43 -15.31 12.83
C ALA A 18 -27.17 -14.44 12.59
N GLY A 19 -26.90 -13.46 13.45
CA GLY A 19 -25.80 -12.50 13.31
C GLY A 19 -24.39 -13.01 13.70
N CYS A 20 -24.26 -14.17 14.33
CA CYS A 20 -23.01 -14.64 14.96
C CYS A 20 -22.24 -15.72 14.18
N GLN A 21 -22.38 -15.80 12.86
CA GLN A 21 -21.66 -16.84 12.07
C GLN A 21 -20.32 -16.37 11.47
N ARG A 22 -19.69 -15.31 11.97
CA ARG A 22 -18.32 -14.96 11.56
C ARG A 22 -17.33 -15.83 12.32
N ASN A 23 -16.62 -16.72 11.61
CA ASN A 23 -15.46 -17.38 12.17
C ASN A 23 -14.28 -16.37 12.20
N PRO A 24 -13.87 -15.86 13.38
CA PRO A 24 -12.81 -14.85 13.48
C PRO A 24 -11.42 -15.39 13.09
N LEU A 25 -11.26 -16.71 13.03
CA LEU A 25 -9.99 -17.38 12.70
C LEU A 25 -9.82 -17.65 11.19
N VAL A 26 -10.77 -17.27 10.35
CA VAL A 26 -10.62 -17.37 8.89
C VAL A 26 -9.80 -16.18 8.38
N ILE A 27 -8.63 -16.47 7.81
CA ILE A 27 -7.77 -15.47 7.19
C ILE A 27 -8.39 -15.05 5.85
N LYS A 28 -8.92 -13.83 5.78
CA LYS A 28 -9.35 -13.22 4.52
C LYS A 28 -8.16 -12.58 3.86
N ARG A 29 -7.82 -13.05 2.66
CA ARG A 29 -6.69 -12.58 1.89
C ARG A 29 -7.16 -11.84 0.64
N ALA A 30 -6.66 -10.62 0.42
CA ALA A 30 -6.71 -9.98 -0.88
C ALA A 30 -5.55 -10.53 -1.72
N ILE A 31 -5.81 -10.89 -2.97
CA ILE A 31 -4.77 -11.36 -3.90
C ILE A 31 -4.09 -10.19 -4.61
N CYS A 32 -4.77 -9.05 -4.70
CA CYS A 32 -4.21 -7.83 -5.28
C CYS A 32 -3.05 -7.31 -4.43
N PRO A 33 -1.93 -6.89 -5.07
CA PRO A 33 -0.83 -6.24 -4.37
C PRO A 33 -1.30 -5.02 -3.58
N ALA A 34 -0.84 -4.90 -2.35
CA ALA A 34 -1.02 -3.68 -1.57
C ALA A 34 -0.14 -2.55 -2.13
N VAL A 35 -0.60 -1.29 -2.00
CA VAL A 35 0.19 -0.13 -2.42
C VAL A 35 0.65 0.65 -1.20
N ALA A 36 1.94 1.00 -1.17
CA ALA A 36 2.53 1.75 -0.08
C ALA A 36 3.60 2.75 -0.57
N VAL A 37 3.81 3.78 0.24
CA VAL A 37 4.93 4.72 0.09
C VAL A 37 5.92 4.42 1.21
N PRO A 38 7.18 4.04 0.92
CA PRO A 38 8.19 3.81 1.95
C PRO A 38 8.46 5.08 2.75
N ILE A 39 8.63 4.94 4.05
CA ILE A 39 8.66 6.03 5.03
C ILE A 39 9.65 7.17 4.69
N TYR A 40 10.79 6.87 4.09
CA TYR A 40 11.79 7.90 3.73
C TYR A 40 11.81 8.25 2.24
N ALA A 41 10.99 7.59 1.41
CA ALA A 41 10.94 7.82 -0.02
C ALA A 41 9.68 8.62 -0.45
N GLY A 42 8.81 8.97 0.48
CA GLY A 42 7.62 9.79 0.23
C GLY A 42 7.91 11.28 0.09
N ASP A 43 9.07 11.71 0.56
CA ASP A 43 9.54 13.10 0.53
C ASP A 43 10.80 13.25 -0.30
N MET A 44 10.97 14.39 -0.98
CA MET A 44 12.19 14.78 -1.64
C MET A 44 12.54 16.23 -1.29
N THR A 45 13.80 16.45 -0.90
CA THR A 45 14.36 17.78 -0.69
C THR A 45 15.48 18.02 -1.68
N LEU A 46 15.36 19.07 -2.49
CA LEU A 46 16.42 19.56 -3.36
C LEU A 46 17.08 20.76 -2.71
N PHE A 47 18.42 20.79 -2.77
CA PHE A 47 19.22 21.90 -2.27
C PHE A 47 19.70 22.77 -3.42
N GLN A 48 20.07 24.01 -3.09
CA GLN A 48 20.66 24.94 -4.05
C GLN A 48 21.93 24.32 -4.66
N PRO A 49 22.14 24.46 -5.97
CA PRO A 49 23.31 23.89 -6.63
C PRO A 49 24.62 24.31 -5.97
N GLY A 50 25.49 23.32 -5.72
CA GLY A 50 26.82 23.56 -5.11
C GLY A 50 26.81 23.73 -3.58
N THR A 51 25.65 23.54 -2.92
CA THR A 51 25.54 23.64 -1.45
C THR A 51 25.36 22.26 -0.82
N GLY A 52 25.60 22.15 0.49
CA GLY A 52 25.36 20.94 1.27
C GLY A 52 23.90 20.81 1.74
N PRO A 53 23.54 19.64 2.34
CA PRO A 53 22.19 19.34 2.82
C PRO A 53 21.89 20.04 4.15
N ASP A 54 21.86 21.37 4.12
CA ASP A 54 21.50 22.23 5.25
C ASP A 54 20.12 22.84 5.01
N ALA A 55 19.36 23.05 6.08
CA ALA A 55 18.00 23.62 6.00
C ALA A 55 17.96 25.00 5.36
N SER A 56 19.02 25.80 5.53
CA SER A 56 19.16 27.13 4.90
C SER A 56 19.36 27.07 3.39
N ASN A 57 19.79 25.92 2.87
CA ASN A 57 20.10 25.69 1.46
C ASN A 57 18.95 25.00 0.69
N ILE A 58 17.82 24.76 1.33
CA ILE A 58 16.69 24.11 0.67
C ILE A 58 16.18 24.99 -0.48
N ASP A 59 16.16 24.40 -1.66
CA ASP A 59 15.57 25.00 -2.88
C ASP A 59 14.11 24.57 -3.05
N VAL A 60 13.86 23.25 -3.10
CA VAL A 60 12.50 22.66 -3.28
C VAL A 60 12.30 21.53 -2.30
N SER A 61 11.14 21.51 -1.65
CA SER A 61 10.64 20.34 -0.92
C SER A 61 9.38 19.82 -1.58
N ALA A 62 9.28 18.50 -1.73
CA ALA A 62 8.15 17.83 -2.37
C ALA A 62 7.72 16.61 -1.57
N THR A 63 6.42 16.30 -1.60
CA THR A 63 5.80 15.16 -0.90
C THR A 63 4.82 14.46 -1.83
N ILE A 64 4.85 13.12 -1.87
CA ILE A 64 3.86 12.28 -2.52
C ILE A 64 2.62 12.20 -1.62
N THR A 65 1.45 12.42 -2.19
CA THR A 65 0.17 12.41 -1.48
C THR A 65 -0.95 11.88 -2.36
N ASN A 66 -2.15 11.74 -1.80
CA ASN A 66 -3.36 11.35 -2.52
C ASN A 66 -3.17 10.08 -3.38
N VAL A 67 -2.45 9.09 -2.83
CA VAL A 67 -2.22 7.81 -3.52
C VAL A 67 -3.54 7.06 -3.64
N ARG A 68 -3.86 6.64 -4.85
CA ARG A 68 -5.03 5.84 -5.19
C ARG A 68 -4.60 4.68 -6.06
N ASP A 69 -5.19 3.52 -5.84
CA ASP A 69 -4.92 2.36 -6.65
C ASP A 69 -6.21 1.69 -7.13
N THR A 70 -6.09 0.98 -8.22
CA THR A 70 -7.10 0.07 -8.75
C THR A 70 -6.42 -1.21 -9.19
N CYS A 71 -6.97 -2.35 -8.80
CA CYS A 71 -6.45 -3.65 -9.21
C CYS A 71 -7.39 -4.29 -10.22
N THR A 72 -6.85 -4.71 -11.35
CA THR A 72 -7.54 -5.48 -12.38
C THR A 72 -7.04 -6.90 -12.36
N GLU A 73 -7.96 -7.85 -12.18
CA GLU A 73 -7.66 -9.28 -12.16
C GLU A 73 -7.96 -9.89 -13.52
N SER A 74 -7.00 -10.66 -14.03
CA SER A 74 -7.18 -11.55 -15.18
C SER A 74 -6.85 -13.00 -14.78
N PRO A 75 -7.13 -14.00 -15.63
CA PRO A 75 -6.75 -15.38 -15.34
C PRO A 75 -5.26 -15.59 -15.09
N GLU A 76 -4.40 -14.80 -15.74
CA GLU A 76 -2.95 -14.95 -15.70
C GLU A 76 -2.23 -13.92 -14.85
N THR A 77 -2.77 -12.69 -14.77
CA THR A 77 -2.08 -11.56 -14.16
C THR A 77 -2.99 -10.71 -13.29
N LEU A 78 -2.39 -10.12 -12.29
CA LEU A 78 -2.94 -9.04 -11.47
C LEU A 78 -2.22 -7.75 -11.84
N VAL A 79 -2.96 -6.72 -12.24
CA VAL A 79 -2.40 -5.43 -12.62
C VAL A 79 -2.90 -4.36 -11.66
N THR A 80 -2.01 -3.76 -10.90
CA THR A 80 -2.30 -2.64 -10.03
C THR A 80 -1.89 -1.35 -10.73
N SER A 81 -2.87 -0.48 -11.01
CA SER A 81 -2.66 0.86 -11.54
C SER A 81 -2.75 1.87 -10.40
N ILE A 82 -1.78 2.77 -10.32
CA ILE A 82 -1.62 3.71 -9.22
C ILE A 82 -1.61 5.12 -9.79
N THR A 83 -2.29 6.04 -9.12
CA THR A 83 -2.23 7.48 -9.36
C THR A 83 -1.89 8.18 -8.06
N TYR A 84 -1.17 9.30 -8.13
CA TYR A 84 -0.80 10.09 -6.97
C TYR A 84 -0.55 11.54 -7.35
N ASP A 85 -0.64 12.43 -6.37
CA ASP A 85 -0.26 13.82 -6.48
C ASP A 85 1.11 14.03 -5.82
N VAL A 86 1.89 14.96 -6.38
CA VAL A 86 3.12 15.47 -5.77
C VAL A 86 2.90 16.94 -5.47
N ILE A 87 2.88 17.30 -4.19
CA ILE A 87 2.81 18.68 -3.73
C ILE A 87 4.22 19.15 -3.46
N ALA A 88 4.60 20.29 -4.06
CA ALA A 88 5.93 20.86 -3.85
C ALA A 88 5.88 22.33 -3.45
N ARG A 89 6.92 22.75 -2.73
CA ARG A 89 7.18 24.13 -2.35
C ARG A 89 8.61 24.51 -2.70
N ARG A 90 8.80 25.70 -3.27
CA ARG A 90 10.12 26.29 -3.50
C ARG A 90 10.35 27.52 -2.60
N ASN A 91 11.61 27.79 -2.27
CA ASN A 91 11.96 28.93 -1.42
C ASN A 91 12.10 30.23 -2.26
N VAL A 92 12.74 30.15 -3.42
CA VAL A 92 12.87 31.30 -4.34
C VAL A 92 11.69 31.32 -5.30
N THR A 93 10.86 32.36 -5.23
CA THR A 93 9.61 32.43 -5.99
C THR A 93 9.72 33.23 -7.31
N SER A 94 10.80 33.98 -7.51
CA SER A 94 11.01 34.77 -8.72
C SER A 94 11.27 33.89 -9.94
N GLY A 95 10.66 34.24 -11.04
CA GLY A 95 10.74 33.55 -12.32
C GLY A 95 9.90 32.26 -12.37
N ALA A 96 9.28 32.01 -13.53
CA ALA A 96 8.64 30.74 -13.81
C ALA A 96 9.70 29.64 -13.94
N ARG A 97 9.46 28.44 -13.36
CA ARG A 97 10.42 27.35 -13.37
C ARG A 97 9.71 26.00 -13.38
N ARG A 98 10.19 25.06 -14.20
CA ARG A 98 9.82 23.65 -14.16
C ARG A 98 10.86 22.88 -13.36
N VAL A 99 10.40 21.98 -12.49
CA VAL A 99 11.23 21.04 -11.72
C VAL A 99 10.73 19.63 -12.01
N THR A 100 11.61 18.78 -12.52
CA THR A 100 11.32 17.37 -12.80
C THR A 100 11.88 16.52 -11.68
N LEU A 101 11.03 15.76 -11.00
CA LEU A 101 11.42 14.90 -9.89
C LEU A 101 11.39 13.43 -10.31
N PRO A 102 12.49 12.67 -10.12
CA PRO A 102 12.52 11.25 -10.43
C PRO A 102 11.73 10.46 -9.36
N VAL A 103 10.90 9.54 -9.84
CA VAL A 103 10.07 8.66 -9.02
C VAL A 103 10.30 7.22 -9.41
N PHE A 104 10.02 6.28 -8.51
CA PHE A 104 10.05 4.86 -8.80
C PHE A 104 8.74 4.18 -8.46
N ALA A 105 8.47 3.07 -9.14
CA ALA A 105 7.51 2.06 -8.72
C ALA A 105 8.21 0.71 -8.69
N ALA A 106 8.12 0.00 -7.58
CA ALA A 106 8.75 -1.30 -7.40
C ALA A 106 7.71 -2.32 -6.93
N VAL A 107 7.68 -3.48 -7.56
CA VAL A 107 6.93 -4.65 -7.09
C VAL A 107 7.82 -5.44 -6.16
N VAL A 108 7.37 -5.66 -4.94
CA VAL A 108 8.10 -6.36 -3.88
C VAL A 108 7.32 -7.59 -3.47
N GLN A 109 7.99 -8.74 -3.40
CA GLN A 109 7.45 -10.00 -2.91
C GLN A 109 7.92 -10.25 -1.48
N GLY A 110 7.01 -10.65 -0.62
CA GLY A 110 7.32 -11.05 0.75
C GLY A 110 7.88 -9.94 1.65
N GLY A 111 7.73 -8.69 1.23
CA GLY A 111 8.19 -7.51 1.97
C GLY A 111 9.67 -7.16 1.78
N ASN A 112 10.46 -7.97 1.07
CA ASN A 112 11.91 -7.74 0.94
C ASN A 112 12.52 -8.08 -0.42
N LEU A 113 11.85 -8.83 -1.29
CA LEU A 113 12.38 -9.21 -2.60
C LEU A 113 11.80 -8.27 -3.68
N VAL A 114 12.63 -7.39 -4.22
CA VAL A 114 12.26 -6.56 -5.37
C VAL A 114 12.24 -7.43 -6.64
N VAL A 115 11.05 -7.66 -7.20
CA VAL A 115 10.88 -8.47 -8.42
C VAL A 115 10.84 -7.62 -9.69
N SER A 116 10.46 -6.35 -9.58
CA SER A 116 10.58 -5.38 -10.67
C SER A 116 10.68 -3.96 -10.13
N LYS A 117 11.36 -3.08 -10.87
CA LYS A 117 11.45 -1.66 -10.55
C LYS A 117 11.42 -0.85 -11.85
N GLN A 118 10.60 0.18 -11.87
CA GLN A 118 10.49 1.15 -12.96
C GLN A 118 10.81 2.53 -12.42
N ILE A 119 11.51 3.33 -13.22
CA ILE A 119 11.81 4.74 -12.92
C ILE A 119 11.00 5.59 -13.88
N GLY A 120 10.37 6.62 -13.34
CA GLY A 120 9.63 7.64 -14.05
C GLY A 120 9.96 9.02 -13.52
N SER A 121 9.15 10.00 -13.88
CA SER A 121 9.30 11.38 -13.39
C SER A 121 7.95 12.06 -13.21
N VAL A 122 7.93 13.09 -12.36
CA VAL A 122 6.80 14.02 -12.21
C VAL A 122 7.31 15.43 -12.42
N ASP A 123 6.64 16.16 -13.30
CA ASP A 123 6.93 17.58 -13.57
C ASP A 123 6.10 18.48 -12.65
N LEU A 124 6.74 19.51 -12.14
CA LEU A 124 6.19 20.55 -11.27
C LEU A 124 6.42 21.90 -11.92
N ASP A 125 5.35 22.55 -12.35
CA ASP A 125 5.39 23.88 -12.97
C ASP A 125 5.11 24.95 -11.93
N PHE A 126 6.12 25.72 -11.56
CA PHE A 126 5.99 26.89 -10.71
C PHE A 126 5.85 28.16 -11.58
N ALA A 127 4.71 28.81 -11.49
CA ALA A 127 4.55 30.11 -12.12
C ALA A 127 5.37 31.19 -11.39
N ASP A 128 5.66 32.31 -12.05
CA ASP A 128 6.35 33.43 -11.42
C ASP A 128 5.58 33.92 -10.19
N GLY A 129 6.29 34.21 -9.10
CA GLY A 129 5.74 34.61 -7.82
C GLY A 129 5.08 33.48 -7.00
N GLN A 130 4.90 32.27 -7.56
CA GLN A 130 4.26 31.16 -6.84
C GLN A 130 5.28 30.29 -6.12
N ALA A 131 5.04 30.06 -4.82
CA ALA A 131 5.85 29.19 -3.97
C ALA A 131 5.43 27.71 -4.06
N ARG A 132 4.26 27.37 -4.60
CA ARG A 132 3.70 26.02 -4.60
C ARG A 132 3.37 25.55 -6.00
N ALA A 133 3.59 24.26 -6.25
CA ALA A 133 3.16 23.56 -7.45
C ALA A 133 2.60 22.18 -7.08
N VAL A 134 1.75 21.65 -7.95
CA VAL A 134 1.20 20.30 -7.84
C VAL A 134 1.42 19.60 -9.18
N GLY A 135 2.09 18.46 -9.12
CA GLY A 135 2.23 17.53 -10.23
C GLY A 135 1.40 16.28 -10.01
N ARG A 136 1.09 15.54 -11.07
CA ARG A 136 0.43 14.25 -11.01
C ARG A 136 1.31 13.18 -11.59
N GLY A 137 1.38 12.05 -10.89
CA GLY A 137 2.09 10.87 -11.33
C GLY A 137 1.18 9.65 -11.44
N GLY A 138 1.66 8.66 -12.17
CA GLY A 138 1.04 7.35 -12.26
C GLY A 138 2.07 6.26 -12.39
N ALA A 139 1.72 5.08 -11.91
CA ALA A 139 2.57 3.89 -11.98
C ALA A 139 1.71 2.64 -12.20
N ARG A 140 2.35 1.55 -12.61
CA ARG A 140 1.68 0.27 -12.78
C ARG A 140 2.56 -0.87 -12.31
N GLY A 141 2.01 -1.75 -11.47
CA GLY A 141 2.65 -3.01 -11.07
C GLY A 141 1.90 -4.20 -11.67
N SER A 142 2.62 -5.22 -12.12
CA SER A 142 2.03 -6.46 -12.63
C SER A 142 2.64 -7.66 -11.91
N VAL A 143 1.80 -8.61 -11.52
CA VAL A 143 2.18 -9.83 -10.82
C VAL A 143 1.49 -11.01 -11.48
N ALA A 144 2.22 -12.12 -11.72
CA ALA A 144 1.59 -13.34 -12.18
C ALA A 144 0.61 -13.88 -11.12
N ARG A 145 -0.62 -14.19 -11.52
CA ARG A 145 -1.64 -14.73 -10.61
C ARG A 145 -1.18 -16.01 -9.91
N SER A 146 -0.46 -16.87 -10.60
CA SER A 146 0.11 -18.10 -10.04
C SER A 146 1.08 -17.84 -8.89
N ALA A 147 1.81 -16.71 -8.91
CA ALA A 147 2.75 -16.35 -7.86
C ALA A 147 2.03 -15.94 -6.54
N THR A 148 0.74 -15.59 -6.61
CA THR A 148 -0.07 -15.28 -5.43
C THR A 148 -0.81 -16.50 -4.89
N ALA A 149 -0.72 -17.66 -5.54
CA ALA A 149 -1.35 -18.88 -5.09
C ALA A 149 -0.65 -19.42 -3.82
N LEU A 150 -1.45 -19.99 -2.93
CA LEU A 150 -0.95 -20.73 -1.77
C LEU A 150 -0.90 -22.22 -2.08
N PRO A 151 0.05 -22.97 -1.52
CA PRO A 151 0.00 -24.43 -1.52
C PRO A 151 -1.32 -24.96 -0.95
N ASP A 152 -1.84 -26.05 -1.53
CA ASP A 152 -3.17 -26.59 -1.17
C ASP A 152 -3.29 -26.96 0.32
N ASP A 153 -2.25 -27.53 0.90
CA ASP A 153 -2.20 -27.88 2.33
C ASP A 153 -2.30 -26.65 3.22
N ILE A 154 -1.64 -25.56 2.85
CA ILE A 154 -1.72 -24.26 3.55
C ILE A 154 -3.12 -23.67 3.39
N GLN A 155 -3.68 -23.71 2.16
CA GLN A 155 -5.02 -23.21 1.90
C GLN A 155 -6.08 -23.97 2.71
N LEU A 156 -5.97 -25.29 2.81
CA LEU A 156 -6.82 -26.12 3.67
C LEU A 156 -6.68 -25.72 5.15
N LYS A 157 -5.46 -25.53 5.65
CA LYS A 157 -5.20 -25.11 7.03
C LYS A 157 -5.87 -23.78 7.40
N ILE A 158 -5.73 -22.76 6.55
CA ILE A 158 -6.26 -21.41 6.85
C ILE A 158 -7.77 -21.33 6.67
N ASN A 159 -8.36 -22.15 5.77
CA ASN A 159 -9.80 -22.15 5.48
C ASN A 159 -10.59 -23.17 6.31
N ARG A 160 -9.92 -24.04 7.07
CA ARG A 160 -10.58 -25.06 7.89
C ARG A 160 -11.56 -24.42 8.87
N LYS A 161 -12.80 -24.85 8.82
CA LYS A 161 -13.81 -24.50 9.82
C LYS A 161 -13.53 -25.32 11.10
N ARG A 162 -13.19 -24.63 12.18
CA ARG A 162 -12.99 -25.23 13.50
C ARG A 162 -14.31 -25.24 14.26
N LYS A 163 -14.56 -26.35 14.97
CA LYS A 163 -15.76 -26.51 15.82
C LYS A 163 -15.34 -26.48 17.29
N ALA A 164 -16.25 -26.07 18.16
CA ALA A 164 -16.05 -26.21 19.59
C ALA A 164 -15.81 -27.70 19.95
N GLY A 165 -14.72 -27.99 20.64
CA GLY A 165 -14.27 -29.35 20.95
C GLY A 165 -13.15 -29.92 20.06
N ASP A 166 -12.84 -29.27 18.91
CA ASP A 166 -11.62 -29.63 18.16
C ASP A 166 -10.37 -29.28 18.99
N LEU A 167 -9.33 -30.10 18.91
CA LEU A 167 -8.07 -29.90 19.65
C LEU A 167 -7.41 -28.55 19.30
N ASP A 168 -7.65 -28.04 18.09
CA ASP A 168 -7.13 -26.78 17.60
C ASP A 168 -8.23 -25.69 17.45
N ALA A 169 -9.36 -25.85 18.18
CA ALA A 169 -10.51 -24.93 18.08
C ALA A 169 -10.14 -23.46 18.30
N ALA A 170 -9.20 -23.20 19.22
CA ALA A 170 -8.72 -21.86 19.57
C ALA A 170 -7.33 -21.53 18.97
N THR A 171 -6.76 -22.41 18.13
CA THR A 171 -5.43 -22.20 17.57
C THR A 171 -5.50 -21.27 16.36
N ASP A 172 -4.80 -20.14 16.42
CA ASP A 172 -4.64 -19.23 15.28
C ASP A 172 -3.75 -19.91 14.22
N PRO A 173 -4.23 -20.07 12.96
CA PRO A 173 -3.40 -20.58 11.87
C PRO A 173 -2.10 -19.78 11.67
N MET A 174 -2.09 -18.48 12.00
CA MET A 174 -0.90 -17.62 11.90
C MET A 174 0.16 -17.95 12.97
N SER A 175 -0.13 -18.77 13.97
CA SER A 175 0.89 -19.26 14.91
C SER A 175 1.86 -20.24 14.24
N ASP A 176 1.43 -20.93 13.16
CA ASP A 176 2.24 -21.87 12.39
C ASP A 176 3.28 -21.13 11.51
N PRO A 177 4.60 -21.36 11.71
CA PRO A 177 5.64 -20.72 10.89
C PRO A 177 5.54 -21.02 9.39
N LEU A 178 5.07 -22.24 9.01
CA LEU A 178 4.91 -22.62 7.60
C LEU A 178 3.78 -21.83 6.94
N VAL A 179 2.67 -21.62 7.67
CA VAL A 179 1.57 -20.78 7.18
C VAL A 179 2.05 -19.35 6.98
N ARG A 180 2.77 -18.77 7.95
CA ARG A 180 3.34 -17.42 7.80
C ARG A 180 4.29 -17.30 6.64
N ALA A 181 5.19 -18.27 6.46
CA ALA A 181 6.15 -18.28 5.36
C ALA A 181 5.46 -18.35 3.99
N ALA A 182 4.46 -19.23 3.84
CA ALA A 182 3.69 -19.38 2.61
C ALA A 182 2.88 -18.10 2.29
N LEU A 183 2.22 -17.51 3.29
CA LEU A 183 1.48 -16.25 3.12
C LEU A 183 2.41 -15.11 2.72
N ARG A 184 3.60 -15.01 3.33
CA ARG A 184 4.61 -14.01 2.96
C ARG A 184 5.08 -14.23 1.53
N ALA A 185 5.44 -15.43 1.13
CA ALA A 185 5.91 -15.76 -0.22
C ALA A 185 4.87 -15.43 -1.29
N ALA A 186 3.58 -15.58 -0.98
CA ALA A 186 2.47 -15.28 -1.88
C ALA A 186 1.93 -13.85 -1.76
N SER A 187 2.56 -12.99 -0.96
CA SER A 187 2.17 -11.58 -0.79
C SER A 187 3.03 -10.68 -1.66
N PHE A 188 2.38 -9.69 -2.28
CA PHE A 188 3.04 -8.69 -3.12
C PHE A 188 2.60 -7.29 -2.71
N GLU A 189 3.51 -6.35 -2.86
CA GLU A 189 3.30 -4.92 -2.63
C GLU A 189 3.83 -4.13 -3.82
N VAL A 190 3.18 -3.02 -4.16
CA VAL A 190 3.72 -2.03 -5.09
C VAL A 190 4.13 -0.82 -4.29
N LEU A 191 5.42 -0.59 -4.22
CA LEU A 191 6.01 0.56 -3.53
C LEU A 191 6.23 1.69 -4.53
N ILE A 192 5.75 2.90 -4.20
CA ILE A 192 6.01 4.11 -4.97
C ILE A 192 6.76 5.11 -4.11
N GLY A 193 7.68 5.87 -4.71
CA GLY A 193 8.47 6.84 -3.97
C GLY A 193 9.32 7.69 -4.89
N PHE A 194 9.97 8.70 -4.33
CA PHE A 194 11.00 9.43 -5.04
C PHE A 194 12.27 8.59 -5.18
N GLN A 195 12.90 8.63 -6.35
CA GLN A 195 14.20 8.04 -6.56
C GLN A 195 15.26 8.97 -5.96
N LEU A 196 15.62 8.71 -4.72
CA LEU A 196 16.55 9.52 -3.95
C LEU A 196 18.00 9.12 -4.23
N THR A 197 18.91 10.09 -4.14
CA THR A 197 20.34 9.83 -3.97
C THR A 197 20.62 9.43 -2.52
N ASP A 198 21.79 8.84 -2.25
CA ASP A 198 22.20 8.48 -0.88
C ASP A 198 22.21 9.69 0.05
N GLN A 199 22.64 10.86 -0.46
CA GLN A 199 22.61 12.12 0.28
C GLN A 199 21.18 12.56 0.64
N ALA A 200 20.24 12.50 -0.32
CA ALA A 200 18.85 12.88 -0.11
C ALA A 200 18.15 11.90 0.85
N LEU A 201 18.47 10.61 0.74
CA LEU A 201 17.95 9.60 1.67
C LEU A 201 18.51 9.82 3.08
N GLY A 202 19.81 10.07 3.21
CA GLY A 202 20.44 10.39 4.50
C GLY A 202 19.81 11.61 5.16
N TYR A 203 19.50 12.65 4.39
CA TYR A 203 18.81 13.83 4.91
C TYR A 203 17.39 13.48 5.39
N ASN A 204 16.62 12.68 4.63
CA ASN A 204 15.27 12.28 5.02
C ASN A 204 15.23 11.43 6.30
N VAL A 205 16.27 10.66 6.57
CA VAL A 205 16.39 9.83 7.78
C VAL A 205 16.68 10.67 9.02
N THR A 206 17.32 11.83 8.86
CA THR A 206 17.82 12.66 9.97
C THR A 206 17.00 13.91 10.27
N LYS A 207 16.03 14.29 9.41
CA LYS A 207 15.17 15.46 9.60
C LYS A 207 14.04 15.24 10.60
#